data_dd4b06f9d3c5558aeaa29ffdc21d1374
#
_entry.id   dd4b06f9d3c5558aeaa29ffdc21d1374
#
_cell.length_a   1.000
_cell.length_b   1.000
_cell.length_c   1.000
_cell.angle_alpha   90.00
_cell.angle_beta   90.00
_cell.angle_gamma   90.00
#
_symmetry.space_group_name_H-M   'P 1'
#
loop_
_entity.id
_entity.type
_entity.pdbx_description
1 polymer ?
#
loop_
_entity_poly.entity_id
_entity_poly.type
_entity_poly.pdbx_seq_one_letter_code
_entity_poly.pdbx_strand_id
1 'polypeptide(L)'
;MVQTKIKKRGKVMKKKLALAVLLAFMVSLSACGNTDTAQDQTDAAEDPGMPVYTKVLEVENFNRILVTGGLLQAESTVYVMPKISGMEEIKNVYVKVGDKVSAGQTLASLDQESTMLQYDSTKLQYDEMMKNLNNTKTLYEAGAVSRNDYESLEAQAKALEIQLRGLQMSLDNLEITAPIAGTIVSVSAEVGSYATASQPMFTISDTDTLEVVAGVSEINVSKIAVGDAVSIMIPTLDKAVYEGKIVEIGKVMDQTSKSYPVRISLDNSKGNFLAGMYAEVSLTTDRVKDCLVVPVDAISYKNDQESVMVVVDGKAEQRVITTGVNDGSNYVVTDGLSAGDAVIVKGNTDLVNGEKVTVTKVINQTEQTSEQEQKTEED
;
A
#
# COMPACT_ATOMS: atom_id res chain seq x y z
N MET A 1 42.41 -20.59 -26.83
CA MET A 1 42.89 -21.98 -27.06
C MET A 1 41.68 -22.85 -27.19
N VAL A 2 41.55 -23.38 -28.29
CA VAL A 2 40.92 -24.53 -28.95
C VAL A 2 39.41 -24.34 -29.11
N GLN A 3 38.92 -23.90 -30.27
CA GLN A 3 38.69 -24.58 -31.54
C GLN A 3 38.06 -25.98 -31.33
N THR A 4 36.98 -26.42 -31.98
CA THR A 4 36.82 -26.58 -33.41
C THR A 4 35.39 -27.13 -33.65
N LYS A 5 34.69 -26.63 -34.65
CA LYS A 5 34.32 -27.33 -35.89
C LYS A 5 33.45 -28.58 -35.72
N ILE A 6 32.37 -28.78 -36.43
CA ILE A 6 32.14 -29.23 -37.80
C ILE A 6 30.67 -29.70 -37.83
N LYS A 7 29.77 -29.63 -38.79
CA LYS A 7 29.88 -29.68 -40.25
C LYS A 7 28.48 -29.57 -40.86
N LYS A 8 28.42 -28.85 -41.91
CA LYS A 8 27.43 -28.95 -42.99
C LYS A 8 27.30 -30.38 -43.56
N ARG A 9 26.09 -30.81 -43.85
CA ARG A 9 25.69 -31.67 -45.00
C ARG A 9 24.20 -32.02 -44.77
N GLY A 10 23.28 -31.95 -45.66
CA GLY A 10 23.36 -32.14 -47.08
C GLY A 10 22.13 -31.65 -47.80
N LYS A 11 22.46 -31.08 -48.80
CA LYS A 11 21.72 -30.56 -49.92
C LYS A 11 21.27 -31.71 -50.82
N VAL A 12 20.10 -31.51 -51.49
CA VAL A 12 19.80 -32.06 -52.84
C VAL A 12 19.18 -33.46 -52.90
N MET A 13 18.07 -33.41 -53.53
CA MET A 13 17.33 -34.43 -54.32
C MET A 13 15.88 -34.56 -53.76
N LYS A 14 14.81 -34.28 -54.46
CA LYS A 14 14.62 -34.45 -55.89
C LYS A 14 13.52 -33.54 -56.42
N LYS A 15 13.88 -32.69 -57.38
CA LYS A 15 13.01 -32.34 -58.48
C LYS A 15 12.90 -33.59 -59.34
N LYS A 16 11.72 -33.92 -59.79
CA LYS A 16 11.30 -34.74 -60.94
C LYS A 16 10.23 -35.74 -60.49
N LEU A 17 9.01 -35.37 -60.60
CA LEU A 17 8.01 -36.10 -61.35
C LEU A 17 6.96 -35.12 -61.82
N ALA A 18 7.28 -34.54 -62.96
CA ALA A 18 6.42 -33.75 -63.78
C ALA A 18 5.77 -34.71 -64.79
N LEU A 19 4.61 -34.31 -65.20
CA LEU A 19 4.14 -34.58 -66.54
C LEU A 19 3.78 -36.04 -66.83
N ALA A 20 2.55 -36.39 -66.68
CA ALA A 20 1.79 -37.27 -67.55
C ALA A 20 0.42 -37.54 -66.96
N VAL A 21 -0.58 -36.93 -67.43
CA VAL A 21 -1.82 -37.44 -68.03
C VAL A 21 -2.65 -36.20 -68.41
N LEU A 22 -2.33 -35.75 -69.60
CA LEU A 22 -3.18 -34.93 -70.44
C LEU A 22 -3.62 -35.90 -71.60
N LEU A 23 -4.87 -35.87 -71.90
CA LEU A 23 -5.57 -36.54 -73.03
C LEU A 23 -6.47 -37.72 -72.63
N ALA A 24 -7.66 -37.47 -72.81
CA ALA A 24 -8.80 -38.22 -73.31
C ALA A 24 -10.02 -37.95 -72.44
N PHE A 25 -10.98 -37.20 -72.81
CA PHE A 25 -12.03 -37.63 -73.76
C PHE A 25 -12.91 -36.43 -74.14
N MET A 26 -12.80 -36.00 -75.35
CA MET A 26 -13.84 -35.26 -76.05
C MET A 26 -14.84 -36.27 -76.65
N VAL A 27 -16.06 -35.73 -76.77
CA VAL A 27 -17.13 -36.24 -77.70
C VAL A 27 -18.24 -37.05 -76.99
N SER A 28 -19.37 -36.43 -76.82
CA SER A 28 -20.60 -36.74 -77.53
C SER A 28 -21.65 -35.67 -77.37
N LEU A 29 -22.02 -35.14 -78.52
CA LEU A 29 -23.14 -34.24 -78.82
C LEU A 29 -24.47 -34.96 -78.72
N SER A 30 -25.51 -34.09 -78.50
CA SER A 30 -26.89 -34.15 -79.04
C SER A 30 -27.94 -34.76 -78.12
N ALA A 31 -28.88 -33.98 -77.66
CA ALA A 31 -30.18 -33.90 -78.32
C ALA A 31 -31.11 -32.97 -77.48
N CYS A 32 -31.80 -32.18 -78.22
CA CYS A 32 -32.97 -31.33 -77.97
C CYS A 32 -33.99 -31.81 -76.96
N GLY A 33 -34.58 -30.79 -76.27
CA GLY A 33 -36.04 -30.80 -76.17
C GLY A 33 -36.61 -30.31 -74.85
N ASN A 34 -37.23 -29.19 -74.99
CA ASN A 34 -38.45 -28.73 -74.34
C ASN A 34 -38.38 -27.85 -73.09
N THR A 35 -38.83 -26.67 -73.33
CA THR A 35 -39.31 -25.65 -72.43
C THR A 35 -40.21 -26.17 -71.31
N ASP A 36 -39.83 -25.87 -70.06
CA ASP A 36 -40.78 -25.58 -69.00
C ASP A 36 -40.17 -24.54 -68.09
N THR A 37 -40.90 -23.44 -68.00
CA THR A 37 -40.61 -22.27 -67.17
C THR A 37 -40.76 -22.66 -65.70
N ALA A 38 -39.66 -22.97 -65.06
CA ALA A 38 -39.60 -22.95 -63.59
C ALA A 38 -39.04 -21.63 -63.17
N GLN A 39 -39.83 -20.82 -62.50
CA GLN A 39 -39.42 -19.66 -61.75
C GLN A 39 -38.38 -20.10 -60.71
N ASP A 40 -37.15 -19.77 -60.97
CA ASP A 40 -36.11 -19.82 -59.97
C ASP A 40 -36.41 -18.69 -58.96
N GLN A 41 -37.14 -19.05 -57.89
CA GLN A 41 -37.13 -18.28 -56.68
C GLN A 41 -35.73 -18.43 -56.05
N THR A 42 -34.84 -17.57 -56.45
CA THR A 42 -33.66 -17.29 -55.64
C THR A 42 -34.20 -16.77 -54.32
N ASP A 43 -34.32 -17.68 -53.33
CA ASP A 43 -34.27 -17.28 -51.94
C ASP A 43 -32.97 -16.48 -51.79
N ALA A 44 -33.12 -15.16 -51.74
CA ALA A 44 -32.05 -14.28 -51.30
C ALA A 44 -31.70 -14.73 -49.90
N ALA A 45 -30.61 -15.49 -49.77
CA ALA A 45 -30.04 -15.79 -48.47
C ALA A 45 -29.90 -14.43 -47.79
N GLU A 46 -30.72 -14.19 -46.77
CA GLU A 46 -30.60 -12.99 -45.95
C GLU A 46 -29.14 -12.91 -45.47
N ASP A 47 -28.45 -11.84 -45.86
CA ASP A 47 -27.12 -11.54 -45.36
C ASP A 47 -27.17 -11.65 -43.82
N PRO A 48 -26.44 -12.61 -43.23
CA PRO A 48 -26.52 -12.86 -41.81
C PRO A 48 -26.00 -11.66 -40.96
N GLY A 49 -25.47 -10.61 -41.61
CA GLY A 49 -24.89 -9.47 -40.96
C GLY A 49 -23.57 -9.80 -40.25
N MET A 50 -22.81 -8.78 -39.89
CA MET A 50 -21.54 -8.93 -39.21
C MET A 50 -21.72 -9.42 -37.76
N PRO A 51 -21.09 -10.50 -37.32
CA PRO A 51 -21.22 -10.99 -35.96
C PRO A 51 -20.52 -10.05 -34.97
N VAL A 52 -21.26 -9.60 -33.96
CA VAL A 52 -20.79 -8.66 -32.95
C VAL A 52 -21.10 -9.13 -31.54
N TYR A 53 -20.30 -8.66 -30.58
CA TYR A 53 -20.58 -8.81 -29.14
C TYR A 53 -21.05 -7.46 -28.62
N THR A 54 -22.06 -7.46 -27.80
CA THR A 54 -22.64 -6.25 -27.22
C THR A 54 -22.64 -6.28 -25.70
N LYS A 55 -22.53 -5.10 -25.08
CA LYS A 55 -22.83 -4.84 -23.68
C LYS A 55 -24.06 -3.95 -23.62
N VAL A 56 -25.10 -4.38 -22.91
CA VAL A 56 -26.25 -3.51 -22.62
C VAL A 56 -25.82 -2.61 -21.47
N LEU A 57 -25.99 -1.30 -21.65
CA LEU A 57 -25.61 -0.33 -20.64
C LEU A 57 -26.64 -0.26 -19.53
N GLU A 58 -26.16 -0.41 -18.30
CA GLU A 58 -26.94 -0.20 -17.09
C GLU A 58 -26.33 0.95 -16.29
N VAL A 59 -27.16 1.59 -15.47
CA VAL A 59 -26.67 2.61 -14.55
C VAL A 59 -25.92 1.94 -13.42
N GLU A 60 -24.67 2.28 -13.24
CA GLU A 60 -23.80 1.69 -12.23
C GLU A 60 -22.98 2.74 -11.48
N ASN A 61 -22.37 2.34 -10.36
CA ASN A 61 -21.41 3.18 -9.65
C ASN A 61 -19.99 2.84 -10.12
N PHE A 62 -19.26 3.84 -10.54
CA PHE A 62 -17.89 3.70 -10.99
C PHE A 62 -16.91 4.19 -9.91
N ASN A 63 -15.96 3.34 -9.55
CA ASN A 63 -14.89 3.67 -8.63
C ASN A 63 -13.54 3.50 -9.35
N ARG A 64 -12.79 4.60 -9.46
CA ARG A 64 -11.42 4.51 -9.93
C ARG A 64 -10.50 4.13 -8.79
N ILE A 65 -9.82 3.02 -8.93
CA ILE A 65 -8.87 2.51 -7.95
C ILE A 65 -7.44 2.82 -8.41
N LEU A 66 -6.68 3.47 -7.54
CA LEU A 66 -5.24 3.63 -7.69
C LEU A 66 -4.54 2.56 -6.85
N VAL A 67 -3.78 1.69 -7.49
CA VAL A 67 -2.91 0.75 -6.79
C VAL A 67 -1.52 1.38 -6.65
N THR A 68 -1.01 1.42 -5.43
CA THR A 68 0.35 1.90 -5.11
C THR A 68 0.96 0.98 -4.07
N GLY A 69 2.28 1.01 -3.90
CA GLY A 69 2.96 0.16 -2.93
C GLY A 69 3.72 0.96 -1.88
N GLY A 70 3.96 0.32 -0.75
CA GLY A 70 4.75 0.86 0.34
C GLY A 70 5.31 -0.23 1.23
N LEU A 71 6.19 0.16 2.14
CA LEU A 71 6.72 -0.73 3.15
C LEU A 71 5.94 -0.57 4.45
N LEU A 72 5.67 -1.67 5.12
CA LEU A 72 5.16 -1.68 6.47
C LEU A 72 6.22 -1.12 7.43
N GLN A 73 5.84 -0.16 8.24
CA GLN A 73 6.66 0.44 9.28
C GLN A 73 5.92 0.37 10.61
N ALA A 74 6.66 0.34 11.71
CA ALA A 74 6.05 0.50 13.02
C ALA A 74 5.51 1.93 13.17
N GLU A 75 4.35 2.09 13.80
CA GLU A 75 3.73 3.40 14.06
C GLU A 75 4.69 4.33 14.81
N SER A 76 5.37 3.81 15.82
CA SER A 76 6.39 4.54 16.55
C SER A 76 7.63 3.68 16.81
N THR A 77 8.80 4.31 16.73
CA THR A 77 10.07 3.69 17.10
C THR A 77 10.85 4.66 17.97
N VAL A 78 11.29 4.19 19.14
CA VAL A 78 12.03 4.99 20.11
C VAL A 78 13.38 4.35 20.39
N TYR A 79 14.44 5.16 20.32
CA TYR A 79 15.78 4.79 20.70
C TYR A 79 16.01 5.15 22.16
N VAL A 80 16.21 4.15 23.01
CA VAL A 80 16.43 4.33 24.43
C VAL A 80 17.92 4.58 24.69
N MET A 81 18.23 5.81 25.06
CA MET A 81 19.59 6.24 25.39
C MET A 81 19.71 6.48 26.90
N PRO A 82 20.84 6.13 27.54
CA PRO A 82 21.04 6.42 28.95
C PRO A 82 21.20 7.92 29.17
N LYS A 83 20.59 8.43 30.26
CA LYS A 83 20.66 9.85 30.66
C LYS A 83 21.77 10.10 31.68
N ILE A 84 23.00 9.70 31.30
CA ILE A 84 24.21 9.78 32.17
C ILE A 84 25.20 10.82 31.66
N SER A 85 26.08 11.31 32.53
CA SER A 85 27.07 12.33 32.18
C SER A 85 28.43 11.76 31.80
N GLY A 86 28.60 10.45 31.82
CA GLY A 86 29.89 9.79 31.57
C GLY A 86 29.71 8.44 30.90
N MET A 87 30.54 7.51 31.29
CA MET A 87 30.47 6.09 30.94
C MET A 87 30.18 5.29 32.21
N GLU A 88 29.19 4.46 32.20
CA GLU A 88 28.82 3.59 33.32
C GLU A 88 28.75 2.14 32.88
N GLU A 89 29.24 1.22 33.71
CA GLU A 89 29.25 -0.19 33.41
C GLU A 89 27.83 -0.75 33.47
N ILE A 90 27.44 -1.57 32.50
CA ILE A 90 26.16 -2.27 32.46
C ILE A 90 26.23 -3.49 33.38
N LYS A 91 25.50 -3.46 34.47
CA LYS A 91 25.49 -4.58 35.45
C LYS A 91 24.48 -5.66 35.06
N ASN A 92 23.30 -5.28 34.61
CA ASN A 92 22.27 -6.24 34.23
C ASN A 92 21.51 -5.77 32.99
N VAL A 93 21.09 -6.72 32.17
CA VAL A 93 20.14 -6.54 31.05
C VAL A 93 19.00 -7.52 31.27
N TYR A 94 17.76 -7.01 31.34
CA TYR A 94 16.58 -7.77 31.74
C TYR A 94 15.72 -8.21 30.56
N VAL A 95 16.01 -7.73 29.36
CA VAL A 95 15.20 -7.95 28.16
C VAL A 95 16.05 -8.40 26.98
N LYS A 96 15.42 -9.05 26.02
CA LYS A 96 16.02 -9.51 24.76
C LYS A 96 15.18 -9.05 23.57
N VAL A 97 15.74 -9.16 22.37
CA VAL A 97 15.01 -8.88 21.11
C VAL A 97 13.77 -9.77 21.02
N GLY A 98 12.63 -9.17 20.70
CA GLY A 98 11.33 -9.81 20.61
C GLY A 98 10.48 -9.74 21.88
N ASP A 99 11.03 -9.30 23.02
CA ASP A 99 10.24 -9.16 24.25
C ASP A 99 9.29 -7.96 24.14
N LYS A 100 8.04 -8.15 24.61
CA LYS A 100 7.09 -7.05 24.80
C LYS A 100 7.32 -6.38 26.14
N VAL A 101 7.39 -5.06 26.15
CA VAL A 101 7.63 -4.24 27.34
C VAL A 101 6.54 -3.22 27.52
N SER A 102 6.28 -2.87 28.79
CA SER A 102 5.37 -1.78 29.17
C SER A 102 6.13 -0.49 29.42
N ALA A 103 5.49 0.67 29.23
CA ALA A 103 6.09 1.95 29.58
C ALA A 103 6.47 1.98 31.08
N GLY A 104 7.70 2.44 31.39
CA GLY A 104 8.28 2.45 32.72
C GLY A 104 8.94 1.12 33.15
N GLN A 105 8.86 0.06 32.38
CA GLN A 105 9.51 -1.20 32.70
C GLN A 105 11.04 -1.05 32.63
N THR A 106 11.76 -1.55 33.64
CA THR A 106 13.22 -1.55 33.67
C THR A 106 13.78 -2.54 32.63
N LEU A 107 14.67 -2.06 31.78
CA LEU A 107 15.34 -2.79 30.69
C LEU A 107 16.74 -3.22 31.07
N ALA A 108 17.47 -2.35 31.75
CA ALA A 108 18.83 -2.60 32.22
C ALA A 108 19.14 -1.77 33.47
N SER A 109 20.14 -2.20 34.24
CA SER A 109 20.72 -1.42 35.32
C SER A 109 22.20 -1.18 35.08
N LEU A 110 22.63 0.05 35.31
CA LEU A 110 24.03 0.46 35.29
C LEU A 110 24.61 0.34 36.71
N ASP A 111 25.93 0.53 36.83
CA ASP A 111 26.57 0.54 38.14
C ASP A 111 26.09 1.72 38.98
N GLN A 112 25.55 1.43 40.16
CA GLN A 112 24.98 2.41 41.07
C GLN A 112 25.81 2.61 42.32
N GLU A 113 26.86 1.80 42.55
CA GLU A 113 27.51 1.68 43.84
C GLU A 113 28.07 3.04 44.31
N SER A 114 28.81 3.77 43.48
CA SER A 114 29.39 5.06 43.83
C SER A 114 28.34 6.13 44.10
N THR A 115 27.32 6.21 43.28
CA THR A 115 26.21 7.18 43.41
C THR A 115 25.35 6.90 44.62
N MET A 116 25.10 5.62 44.94
CA MET A 116 24.37 5.19 46.12
C MET A 116 25.09 5.54 47.40
N LEU A 117 26.41 5.30 47.49
CA LEU A 117 27.21 5.71 48.64
C LEU A 117 27.19 7.23 48.86
N GLN A 118 27.23 8.02 47.80
CA GLN A 118 27.13 9.47 47.87
C GLN A 118 25.74 9.94 48.32
N TYR A 119 24.68 9.29 47.80
CA TYR A 119 23.32 9.53 48.21
C TYR A 119 23.12 9.25 49.72
N ASP A 120 23.58 8.07 50.17
CA ASP A 120 23.43 7.70 51.61
C ASP A 120 24.18 8.62 52.52
N SER A 121 25.42 9.04 52.17
CA SER A 121 26.18 10.01 52.92
C SER A 121 25.48 11.36 53.00
N THR A 122 24.95 11.87 51.87
CA THR A 122 24.23 13.14 51.83
C THR A 122 22.92 13.07 52.60
N LYS A 123 22.23 11.91 52.52
CA LYS A 123 21.01 11.67 53.28
C LYS A 123 21.24 11.71 54.77
N LEU A 124 22.28 11.10 55.29
CA LEU A 124 22.65 11.20 56.69
C LEU A 124 22.89 12.65 57.13
N GLN A 125 23.59 13.46 56.34
CA GLN A 125 23.82 14.88 56.60
C GLN A 125 22.48 15.67 56.62
N TYR A 126 21.59 15.40 55.68
CA TYR A 126 20.28 16.04 55.62
C TYR A 126 19.43 15.65 56.83
N ASP A 127 19.37 14.38 57.20
CA ASP A 127 18.59 13.90 58.35
C ASP A 127 19.09 14.52 59.65
N GLU A 128 20.40 14.70 59.83
CA GLU A 128 20.99 15.38 60.98
C GLU A 128 20.67 16.88 60.96
N MET A 129 20.77 17.54 59.81
CA MET A 129 20.43 18.96 59.65
C MET A 129 18.91 19.21 59.96
N MET A 130 18.04 18.31 59.51
CA MET A 130 16.61 18.40 59.78
C MET A 130 16.30 18.27 61.31
N LYS A 131 17.01 17.39 62.03
CA LYS A 131 16.90 17.32 63.49
C LYS A 131 17.30 18.65 64.15
N ASN A 132 18.43 19.24 63.74
CA ASN A 132 18.92 20.51 64.23
C ASN A 132 17.93 21.65 63.93
N LEU A 133 17.42 21.69 62.69
CA LEU A 133 16.41 22.68 62.27
C LEU A 133 15.16 22.58 63.11
N ASN A 134 14.62 21.37 63.34
CA ASN A 134 13.43 21.15 64.16
C ASN A 134 13.62 21.60 65.63
N ASN A 135 14.79 21.28 66.22
CA ASN A 135 15.14 21.74 67.56
C ASN A 135 15.23 23.26 67.59
N THR A 136 15.92 23.89 66.66
CA THR A 136 16.07 25.33 66.55
C THR A 136 14.72 26.03 66.31
N LYS A 137 13.85 25.42 65.53
CA LYS A 137 12.47 25.89 65.29
C LYS A 137 11.71 26.01 66.61
N THR A 138 11.75 24.99 67.49
CA THR A 138 11.13 25.00 68.80
C THR A 138 11.69 26.10 69.69
N LEU A 139 13.00 26.33 69.69
CA LEU A 139 13.65 27.38 70.41
C LEU A 139 13.30 28.80 69.90
N TYR A 140 13.19 28.95 68.58
CA TYR A 140 12.77 30.17 67.92
C TYR A 140 11.30 30.55 68.29
N GLU A 141 10.42 29.57 68.26
CA GLU A 141 9.01 29.73 68.66
C GLU A 141 8.91 30.12 70.15
N ALA A 142 9.86 29.64 70.97
CA ALA A 142 9.98 30.06 72.41
C ALA A 142 10.72 31.40 72.62
N GLY A 143 11.20 32.04 71.52
CA GLY A 143 11.96 33.32 71.63
C GLY A 143 13.41 33.17 72.08
N ALA A 144 13.99 31.95 72.11
CA ALA A 144 15.31 31.66 72.67
C ALA A 144 16.44 31.77 71.62
N VAL A 145 16.14 31.84 70.30
CA VAL A 145 17.11 32.06 69.23
C VAL A 145 16.65 33.14 68.25
N SER A 146 17.59 33.74 67.53
CA SER A 146 17.27 34.82 66.61
C SER A 146 16.61 34.26 65.32
N ARG A 147 15.87 35.11 64.66
CA ARG A 147 15.27 34.80 63.36
C ARG A 147 16.33 34.45 62.32
N ASN A 148 17.42 35.19 62.30
CA ASN A 148 18.52 34.98 61.35
C ASN A 148 19.19 33.60 61.51
N ASP A 149 19.34 33.13 62.77
CA ASP A 149 19.90 31.79 63.01
C ASP A 149 18.98 30.67 62.47
N TYR A 150 17.65 30.80 62.72
CA TYR A 150 16.67 29.87 62.21
C TYR A 150 16.64 29.89 60.69
N GLU A 151 16.53 31.06 60.05
CA GLU A 151 16.52 31.19 58.57
C GLU A 151 17.79 30.69 57.93
N SER A 152 18.95 30.86 58.58
CA SER A 152 20.23 30.32 58.12
C SER A 152 20.26 28.80 58.10
N LEU A 153 19.76 28.15 59.16
CA LEU A 153 19.64 26.67 59.20
C LEU A 153 18.62 26.14 58.20
N GLU A 154 17.50 26.84 58.03
CA GLU A 154 16.48 26.50 57.03
C GLU A 154 17.09 26.53 55.61
N ALA A 155 17.87 27.56 55.27
CA ALA A 155 18.56 27.66 53.99
C ALA A 155 19.57 26.54 53.80
N GLN A 156 20.33 26.14 54.84
CA GLN A 156 21.27 25.02 54.77
C GLN A 156 20.57 23.67 54.57
N ALA A 157 19.46 23.42 55.30
CA ALA A 157 18.64 22.23 55.12
C ALA A 157 18.08 22.15 53.70
N LYS A 158 17.62 23.28 53.16
CA LYS A 158 17.13 23.37 51.79
C LYS A 158 18.21 23.09 50.74
N ALA A 159 19.42 23.54 50.98
CA ALA A 159 20.56 23.24 50.09
C ALA A 159 20.86 21.74 50.06
N LEU A 160 20.87 21.08 51.22
CA LEU A 160 21.06 19.62 51.30
C LEU A 160 19.90 18.84 50.66
N GLU A 161 18.67 19.31 50.80
CA GLU A 161 17.51 18.71 50.13
C GLU A 161 17.65 18.73 48.60
N ILE A 162 18.11 19.88 48.04
CA ILE A 162 18.34 20.02 46.60
C ILE A 162 19.46 19.06 46.13
N GLN A 163 20.53 18.96 46.90
CA GLN A 163 21.63 18.06 46.61
C GLN A 163 21.18 16.59 46.62
N LEU A 164 20.41 16.19 47.66
CA LEU A 164 19.85 14.85 47.79
C LEU A 164 18.95 14.49 46.58
N ARG A 165 18.09 15.44 46.18
CA ARG A 165 17.24 15.27 45.00
C ARG A 165 18.04 15.08 43.70
N GLY A 166 19.13 15.83 43.57
CA GLY A 166 20.05 15.67 42.42
C GLY A 166 20.68 14.28 42.35
N LEU A 167 21.10 13.74 43.50
CA LEU A 167 21.63 12.38 43.59
C LEU A 167 20.57 11.31 43.33
N GLN A 168 19.32 11.51 43.83
CA GLN A 168 18.22 10.63 43.50
C GLN A 168 17.93 10.58 41.99
N MET A 169 17.91 11.74 41.32
CA MET A 169 17.74 11.80 39.87
C MET A 169 18.90 11.10 39.13
N SER A 170 20.11 11.16 39.69
CA SER A 170 21.26 10.44 39.13
C SER A 170 21.09 8.93 39.27
N LEU A 171 20.61 8.44 40.41
CA LEU A 171 20.29 7.02 40.63
C LEU A 171 19.18 6.54 39.69
N ASP A 172 18.09 7.33 39.57
CA ASP A 172 16.97 7.03 38.67
C ASP A 172 17.43 6.90 37.20
N ASN A 173 18.42 7.72 36.79
CA ASN A 173 18.99 7.66 35.44
C ASN A 173 19.91 6.45 35.18
N LEU A 174 20.38 5.76 36.24
CA LEU A 174 21.14 4.52 36.16
C LEU A 174 20.23 3.29 35.98
N GLU A 175 18.95 3.43 36.19
CA GLU A 175 17.95 2.46 35.79
C GLU A 175 17.37 2.82 34.41
N ILE A 176 17.70 2.02 33.40
CA ILE A 176 17.24 2.27 32.04
C ILE A 176 15.84 1.69 31.88
N THR A 177 14.87 2.56 31.64
CA THR A 177 13.45 2.18 31.53
C THR A 177 12.89 2.41 30.14
N ALA A 178 11.84 1.66 29.77
CA ALA A 178 11.12 1.81 28.53
C ALA A 178 10.29 3.11 28.55
N PRO A 179 10.48 4.06 27.60
CA PRO A 179 9.68 5.29 27.55
C PRO A 179 8.27 5.06 26.99
N ILE A 180 8.09 4.01 26.20
CA ILE A 180 6.81 3.60 25.60
C ILE A 180 6.59 2.09 25.81
N ALA A 181 5.36 1.64 25.70
CA ALA A 181 5.06 0.21 25.53
C ALA A 181 5.38 -0.19 24.09
N GLY A 182 5.77 -1.46 23.87
CA GLY A 182 6.09 -1.97 22.54
C GLY A 182 6.95 -3.22 22.58
N THR A 183 7.56 -3.55 21.46
CA THR A 183 8.44 -4.72 21.30
C THR A 183 9.90 -4.26 21.17
N ILE A 184 10.81 -4.95 21.85
CA ILE A 184 12.26 -4.71 21.72
C ILE A 184 12.71 -5.21 20.34
N VAL A 185 13.13 -4.30 19.46
CA VAL A 185 13.59 -4.65 18.10
C VAL A 185 15.12 -4.72 18.02
N SER A 186 15.83 -4.06 18.93
CA SER A 186 17.30 -4.12 19.01
C SER A 186 17.77 -3.98 20.45
N VAL A 187 18.80 -4.73 20.81
CA VAL A 187 19.53 -4.65 22.07
C VAL A 187 21.01 -4.50 21.74
N SER A 188 21.59 -3.34 22.09
CA SER A 188 23.04 -3.06 21.96
C SER A 188 23.74 -3.11 23.31
N ALA A 189 23.00 -3.35 24.40
CA ALA A 189 23.50 -3.41 25.75
C ALA A 189 24.05 -4.82 26.06
N GLU A 190 25.30 -4.92 26.49
CA GLU A 190 25.93 -6.15 26.93
C GLU A 190 26.43 -6.00 28.37
N VAL A 191 26.18 -6.98 29.23
CA VAL A 191 26.64 -6.99 30.63
C VAL A 191 28.17 -6.93 30.67
N GLY A 192 28.73 -6.01 31.48
CA GLY A 192 30.16 -5.76 31.59
C GLY A 192 30.73 -4.77 30.56
N SER A 193 29.92 -4.32 29.58
CA SER A 193 30.28 -3.21 28.69
C SER A 193 29.91 -1.85 29.29
N TYR A 194 30.35 -0.75 28.66
CA TYR A 194 30.06 0.60 29.11
C TYR A 194 29.00 1.27 28.30
N ALA A 195 27.97 1.79 28.98
CA ALA A 195 26.93 2.63 28.39
C ALA A 195 27.42 4.07 28.26
N THR A 196 27.03 4.74 27.18
CA THR A 196 27.29 6.17 26.92
C THR A 196 26.04 6.88 26.46
N ALA A 197 25.91 8.18 26.78
CA ALA A 197 24.74 8.99 26.39
C ALA A 197 24.56 9.15 24.87
N SER A 198 25.58 8.85 24.06
CA SER A 198 25.57 9.04 22.61
C SER A 198 25.11 7.81 21.81
N GLN A 199 24.95 6.67 22.47
CA GLN A 199 24.59 5.40 21.79
C GLN A 199 23.29 4.83 22.37
N PRO A 200 22.35 4.42 21.51
CA PRO A 200 21.15 3.75 21.98
C PRO A 200 21.48 2.35 22.52
N MET A 201 20.97 2.06 23.71
CA MET A 201 21.08 0.74 24.33
C MET A 201 19.99 -0.22 23.82
N PHE A 202 18.79 0.32 23.58
CA PHE A 202 17.64 -0.44 23.11
C PHE A 202 16.91 0.34 22.04
N THR A 203 16.24 -0.38 21.16
CA THR A 203 15.23 0.18 20.25
C THR A 203 13.90 -0.50 20.54
N ILE A 204 12.88 0.30 20.81
CA ILE A 204 11.51 -0.17 21.08
C ILE A 204 10.63 0.33 19.95
N SER A 205 9.84 -0.56 19.36
CA SER A 205 8.86 -0.21 18.34
C SER A 205 7.47 -0.69 18.74
N ASP A 206 6.46 0.13 18.48
CA ASP A 206 5.09 -0.33 18.51
C ASP A 206 4.84 -1.17 17.26
N THR A 207 4.67 -2.47 17.46
CA THR A 207 4.43 -3.44 16.39
C THR A 207 2.99 -3.97 16.38
N ASP A 208 2.16 -3.54 17.31
CA ASP A 208 0.75 -3.92 17.37
C ASP A 208 -0.10 -3.11 16.37
N THR A 209 0.38 -1.91 16.00
CA THR A 209 -0.12 -1.12 14.88
C THR A 209 1.04 -0.88 13.91
N LEU A 210 0.83 -1.24 12.64
CA LEU A 210 1.77 -0.93 11.57
C LEU A 210 1.18 0.11 10.62
N GLU A 211 2.05 0.82 9.94
CA GLU A 211 1.67 1.77 8.90
C GLU A 211 2.29 1.38 7.57
N VAL A 212 1.51 1.47 6.49
CA VAL A 212 2.03 1.45 5.12
C VAL A 212 2.31 2.88 4.72
N VAL A 213 3.54 3.19 4.35
CA VAL A 213 3.89 4.49 3.78
C VAL A 213 3.92 4.36 2.26
N ALA A 214 2.86 4.82 1.62
CA ALA A 214 2.68 4.74 0.17
C ALA A 214 2.89 6.11 -0.49
N GLY A 215 3.52 6.13 -1.68
CA GLY A 215 3.68 7.34 -2.47
C GLY A 215 2.50 7.58 -3.40
N VAL A 216 1.87 8.74 -3.32
CA VAL A 216 0.73 9.13 -4.16
C VAL A 216 1.08 10.37 -4.97
N SER A 217 0.80 10.34 -6.28
CA SER A 217 1.08 11.46 -7.18
C SER A 217 0.21 12.68 -6.87
N GLU A 218 0.66 13.88 -7.29
CA GLU A 218 -0.03 15.16 -7.09
C GLU A 218 -1.48 15.14 -7.61
N ILE A 219 -1.72 14.51 -8.77
CA ILE A 219 -3.06 14.42 -9.36
C ILE A 219 -4.02 13.61 -8.50
N ASN A 220 -3.53 12.59 -7.83
CA ASN A 220 -4.34 11.65 -7.05
C ASN A 220 -4.44 12.04 -5.57
N VAL A 221 -3.42 12.70 -5.00
CA VAL A 221 -3.42 13.06 -3.58
C VAL A 221 -4.54 14.03 -3.21
N SER A 222 -4.95 14.90 -4.16
CA SER A 222 -6.08 15.82 -3.96
C SER A 222 -7.45 15.14 -3.91
N LYS A 223 -7.54 13.86 -4.29
CA LYS A 223 -8.77 13.09 -4.41
C LYS A 223 -9.00 12.12 -3.24
N ILE A 224 -8.06 12.05 -2.31
CA ILE A 224 -8.12 11.20 -1.13
C ILE A 224 -8.16 12.06 0.14
N ALA A 225 -8.70 11.52 1.21
CA ALA A 225 -8.80 12.21 2.49
C ALA A 225 -8.37 11.33 3.66
N VAL A 226 -7.92 11.99 4.74
CA VAL A 226 -7.69 11.31 6.02
C VAL A 226 -9.00 10.70 6.50
N GLY A 227 -8.96 9.43 6.89
CA GLY A 227 -10.11 8.64 7.29
C GLY A 227 -10.70 7.75 6.19
N ASP A 228 -10.26 7.90 4.92
CA ASP A 228 -10.69 7.01 3.85
C ASP A 228 -10.25 5.57 4.14
N ALA A 229 -11.18 4.64 3.93
CA ALA A 229 -10.91 3.21 3.99
C ALA A 229 -10.15 2.78 2.73
N VAL A 230 -9.16 1.92 2.91
CA VAL A 230 -8.31 1.39 1.85
C VAL A 230 -8.16 -0.11 1.98
N SER A 231 -7.95 -0.78 0.86
CA SER A 231 -7.64 -2.20 0.85
C SER A 231 -6.12 -2.39 0.76
N ILE A 232 -5.59 -3.24 1.63
CA ILE A 232 -4.16 -3.55 1.70
C ILE A 232 -3.97 -5.02 1.37
N MET A 233 -3.09 -5.33 0.44
CA MET A 233 -2.69 -6.69 0.11
C MET A 233 -1.19 -6.85 0.38
N ILE A 234 -0.81 -7.93 1.03
CA ILE A 234 0.59 -8.28 1.27
C ILE A 234 0.89 -9.50 0.40
N PRO A 235 1.61 -9.34 -0.73
CA PRO A 235 1.77 -10.42 -1.74
C PRO A 235 2.44 -11.68 -1.21
N THR A 236 3.25 -11.55 -0.14
CA THR A 236 3.94 -12.67 0.52
C THR A 236 3.04 -13.49 1.46
N LEU A 237 1.81 -13.02 1.75
CA LEU A 237 0.86 -13.65 2.65
C LEU A 237 -0.44 -13.96 1.91
N ASP A 238 -0.51 -15.11 1.24
CA ASP A 238 -1.72 -15.74 0.65
C ASP A 238 -2.70 -14.79 -0.11
N LYS A 239 -2.21 -13.65 -0.62
CA LYS A 239 -3.01 -12.61 -1.31
C LYS A 239 -4.28 -12.18 -0.54
N ALA A 240 -4.30 -12.33 0.79
CA ALA A 240 -5.41 -11.87 1.61
C ALA A 240 -5.49 -10.34 1.59
N VAL A 241 -6.71 -9.82 1.51
CA VAL A 241 -6.99 -8.39 1.55
C VAL A 241 -7.33 -7.99 2.98
N TYR A 242 -6.65 -6.97 3.46
CA TYR A 242 -6.84 -6.38 4.79
C TYR A 242 -7.39 -4.96 4.64
N GLU A 243 -8.17 -4.54 5.62
CA GLU A 243 -8.68 -3.17 5.67
C GLU A 243 -7.72 -2.27 6.44
N GLY A 244 -7.45 -1.10 5.87
CA GLY A 244 -6.70 -0.03 6.51
C GLY A 244 -7.42 1.30 6.40
N LYS A 245 -6.86 2.33 7.05
CA LYS A 245 -7.35 3.71 6.96
C LYS A 245 -6.20 4.68 6.71
N ILE A 246 -6.45 5.71 5.90
CA ILE A 246 -5.53 6.83 5.76
C ILE A 246 -5.52 7.61 7.07
N VAL A 247 -4.36 7.67 7.73
CA VAL A 247 -4.17 8.41 8.99
C VAL A 247 -3.47 9.74 8.76
N GLU A 248 -2.62 9.82 7.74
CA GLU A 248 -1.89 11.04 7.41
C GLU A 248 -1.66 11.16 5.90
N ILE A 249 -1.74 12.38 5.40
CA ILE A 249 -1.34 12.76 4.05
C ILE A 249 -0.26 13.84 4.19
N GLY A 250 0.96 13.51 3.75
CA GLY A 250 2.09 14.43 3.78
C GLY A 250 1.82 15.68 2.94
N LYS A 251 2.11 16.86 3.52
CA LYS A 251 1.88 18.15 2.85
C LYS A 251 3.06 18.58 1.97
N VAL A 252 4.14 17.84 2.02
CA VAL A 252 5.36 18.13 1.23
C VAL A 252 5.68 16.90 0.40
N MET A 253 5.91 17.12 -0.88
CA MET A 253 6.31 16.08 -1.83
C MET A 253 7.74 15.62 -1.54
N ASP A 254 7.94 14.32 -1.48
CA ASP A 254 9.26 13.74 -1.45
C ASP A 254 9.98 13.99 -2.78
N GLN A 255 11.17 14.58 -2.71
CA GLN A 255 11.91 15.01 -3.90
C GLN A 255 12.51 13.83 -4.68
N THR A 256 12.70 12.69 -4.05
CA THR A 256 13.27 11.49 -4.65
C THR A 256 12.23 10.72 -5.43
N SER A 257 11.10 10.42 -4.77
CA SER A 257 10.01 9.64 -5.36
C SER A 257 9.04 10.49 -6.19
N LYS A 258 9.10 11.83 -6.11
CA LYS A 258 8.17 12.76 -6.74
C LYS A 258 6.71 12.48 -6.38
N SER A 259 6.47 12.04 -5.16
CA SER A 259 5.15 11.66 -4.64
C SER A 259 4.91 12.23 -3.24
N TYR A 260 3.67 12.32 -2.85
CA TYR A 260 3.27 12.70 -1.50
C TYR A 260 3.18 11.43 -0.65
N PRO A 261 3.86 11.37 0.51
CA PRO A 261 3.75 10.22 1.40
C PRO A 261 2.36 10.18 2.05
N VAL A 262 1.70 9.05 1.93
CA VAL A 262 0.42 8.75 2.57
C VAL A 262 0.63 7.62 3.56
N ARG A 263 0.29 7.85 4.83
CA ARG A 263 0.37 6.86 5.90
C ARG A 263 -0.99 6.18 6.07
N ILE A 264 -0.97 4.88 6.07
CA ILE A 264 -2.16 4.05 6.14
C ILE A 264 -1.97 3.09 7.31
N SER A 265 -2.82 3.19 8.32
CA SER A 265 -2.79 2.33 9.50
C SER A 265 -3.34 0.94 9.18
N LEU A 266 -2.63 -0.08 9.68
CA LEU A 266 -2.98 -1.49 9.59
C LEU A 266 -2.91 -2.12 10.99
N ASP A 267 -4.01 -2.73 11.44
CA ASP A 267 -4.05 -3.47 12.71
C ASP A 267 -3.18 -4.74 12.63
N ASN A 268 -2.20 -4.83 13.51
CA ASN A 268 -1.31 -5.98 13.66
C ASN A 268 -1.37 -6.59 15.07
N SER A 269 -2.46 -6.40 15.79
CA SER A 269 -2.65 -6.93 17.16
C SER A 269 -2.43 -8.44 17.27
N LYS A 270 -2.60 -9.17 16.16
CA LYS A 270 -2.33 -10.62 16.04
C LYS A 270 -0.87 -10.95 15.74
N GLY A 271 -0.03 -9.97 15.44
CA GLY A 271 1.39 -10.16 15.12
C GLY A 271 1.66 -10.89 13.80
N ASN A 272 0.74 -10.81 12.84
CA ASN A 272 0.85 -11.51 11.55
C ASN A 272 1.82 -10.83 10.59
N PHE A 273 2.07 -9.54 10.77
CA PHE A 273 2.86 -8.72 9.87
C PHE A 273 4.17 -8.28 10.52
N LEU A 274 5.21 -8.18 9.72
CA LEU A 274 6.51 -7.68 10.16
C LEU A 274 6.81 -6.32 9.50
N ALA A 275 7.39 -5.41 10.27
CA ALA A 275 7.93 -4.17 9.71
C ALA A 275 8.98 -4.51 8.63
N GLY A 276 8.96 -3.79 7.52
CA GLY A 276 9.79 -4.06 6.34
C GLY A 276 9.12 -4.90 5.25
N MET A 277 7.96 -5.53 5.52
CA MET A 277 7.20 -6.20 4.46
C MET A 277 6.67 -5.20 3.46
N TYR A 278 6.63 -5.59 2.19
CA TYR A 278 5.99 -4.82 1.13
C TYR A 278 4.49 -5.07 1.13
N ALA A 279 3.72 -4.00 0.96
CA ALA A 279 2.28 -4.02 0.85
C ALA A 279 1.81 -3.23 -0.37
N GLU A 280 0.80 -3.73 -1.05
CA GLU A 280 0.07 -3.02 -2.09
C GLU A 280 -1.19 -2.42 -1.48
N VAL A 281 -1.43 -1.16 -1.80
CA VAL A 281 -2.56 -0.39 -1.30
C VAL A 281 -3.45 0.04 -2.44
N SER A 282 -4.73 -0.28 -2.35
CA SER A 282 -5.75 0.13 -3.30
C SER A 282 -6.54 1.31 -2.73
N LEU A 283 -6.33 2.48 -3.33
CA LEU A 283 -6.95 3.76 -2.96
C LEU A 283 -8.08 4.10 -3.95
N THR A 284 -9.26 4.44 -3.47
CA THR A 284 -10.34 4.96 -4.33
C THR A 284 -10.13 6.45 -4.54
N THR A 285 -9.82 6.86 -5.78
CA THR A 285 -9.54 8.26 -6.11
C THR A 285 -10.76 9.01 -6.67
N ASP A 286 -11.58 8.33 -7.43
CA ASP A 286 -12.79 8.93 -8.00
C ASP A 286 -13.99 8.01 -7.74
N ARG A 287 -15.10 8.61 -7.35
CA ARG A 287 -16.37 7.92 -7.12
C ARG A 287 -17.44 8.64 -7.93
N VAL A 288 -17.91 8.01 -9.01
CA VAL A 288 -19.01 8.52 -9.84
C VAL A 288 -20.23 7.62 -9.62
N LYS A 289 -21.31 8.22 -9.14
CA LYS A 289 -22.56 7.49 -8.92
C LYS A 289 -23.47 7.63 -10.14
N ASP A 290 -24.30 6.61 -10.32
CA ASP A 290 -25.38 6.63 -11.32
C ASP A 290 -24.88 6.99 -12.72
N CYS A 291 -23.82 6.35 -13.19
CA CYS A 291 -23.18 6.62 -14.47
C CYS A 291 -23.27 5.43 -15.44
N LEU A 292 -23.07 5.69 -16.71
CA LEU A 292 -22.93 4.66 -17.74
C LEU A 292 -21.44 4.41 -18.00
N VAL A 293 -21.07 3.13 -18.13
CA VAL A 293 -19.67 2.73 -18.27
C VAL A 293 -19.49 1.86 -19.51
N VAL A 294 -18.54 2.27 -20.37
CA VAL A 294 -18.18 1.54 -21.59
C VAL A 294 -16.70 1.09 -21.53
N PRO A 295 -16.39 -0.12 -22.01
CA PRO A 295 -15.00 -0.57 -22.16
C PRO A 295 -14.25 0.29 -23.16
N VAL A 296 -12.95 0.49 -22.94
CA VAL A 296 -12.07 1.23 -23.85
C VAL A 296 -12.09 0.67 -25.28
N ASP A 297 -12.19 -0.65 -25.41
CA ASP A 297 -12.22 -1.34 -26.72
C ASP A 297 -13.48 -1.04 -27.55
N ALA A 298 -14.54 -0.53 -26.94
CA ALA A 298 -15.76 -0.11 -27.64
C ALA A 298 -15.64 1.29 -28.24
N ILE A 299 -14.67 2.09 -27.77
CA ILE A 299 -14.54 3.50 -28.15
C ILE A 299 -13.66 3.63 -29.39
N SER A 300 -14.18 4.31 -30.40
CA SER A 300 -13.42 4.68 -31.62
C SER A 300 -13.11 6.16 -31.58
N TYR A 301 -11.85 6.52 -31.81
CA TYR A 301 -11.39 7.90 -31.89
C TYR A 301 -11.06 8.26 -33.32
N LYS A 302 -11.88 9.11 -33.95
CA LYS A 302 -11.68 9.58 -35.33
C LYS A 302 -11.97 11.07 -35.42
N ASN A 303 -11.14 11.83 -36.12
CA ASN A 303 -11.31 13.30 -36.37
C ASN A 303 -11.55 14.12 -35.09
N ASP A 304 -10.79 13.81 -34.02
CA ASP A 304 -10.94 14.42 -32.69
C ASP A 304 -12.31 14.20 -32.02
N GLN A 305 -13.03 13.16 -32.43
CA GLN A 305 -14.30 12.78 -31.84
C GLN A 305 -14.27 11.35 -31.33
N GLU A 306 -14.75 11.17 -30.12
CA GLU A 306 -15.01 9.86 -29.52
C GLU A 306 -16.39 9.37 -29.96
N SER A 307 -16.46 8.12 -30.37
CA SER A 307 -17.71 7.50 -30.78
C SER A 307 -17.75 6.04 -30.43
N VAL A 308 -18.94 5.47 -30.31
CA VAL A 308 -19.19 4.06 -30.14
C VAL A 308 -20.18 3.56 -31.21
N MET A 309 -20.19 2.27 -31.46
CA MET A 309 -21.21 1.63 -32.26
C MET A 309 -22.28 1.04 -31.33
N VAL A 310 -23.54 1.36 -31.56
CA VAL A 310 -24.70 0.76 -30.87
C VAL A 310 -25.53 -0.04 -31.84
N VAL A 311 -26.22 -1.06 -31.36
CA VAL A 311 -27.16 -1.86 -32.17
C VAL A 311 -28.54 -1.25 -32.06
N VAL A 312 -29.09 -0.80 -33.21
CA VAL A 312 -30.47 -0.31 -33.32
C VAL A 312 -31.15 -1.06 -34.46
N ASP A 313 -32.22 -1.72 -34.19
CA ASP A 313 -33.02 -2.50 -35.20
C ASP A 313 -32.13 -3.45 -36.04
N GLY A 314 -31.17 -4.12 -35.42
CA GLY A 314 -30.26 -5.06 -36.09
C GLY A 314 -29.19 -4.41 -36.99
N LYS A 315 -28.96 -3.13 -36.86
CA LYS A 315 -27.93 -2.36 -37.57
C LYS A 315 -27.00 -1.65 -36.60
N ALA A 316 -25.75 -1.47 -37.01
CA ALA A 316 -24.79 -0.66 -36.29
C ALA A 316 -25.03 0.83 -36.52
N GLU A 317 -25.24 1.60 -35.47
CA GLU A 317 -25.39 3.05 -35.50
C GLU A 317 -24.19 3.68 -34.75
N GLN A 318 -23.48 4.59 -35.43
CA GLN A 318 -22.40 5.34 -34.78
C GLN A 318 -22.99 6.48 -33.96
N ARG A 319 -22.65 6.53 -32.68
CA ARG A 319 -23.00 7.63 -31.78
C ARG A 319 -21.74 8.32 -31.25
N VAL A 320 -21.73 9.63 -31.38
CA VAL A 320 -20.71 10.47 -30.76
C VAL A 320 -20.97 10.51 -29.25
N ILE A 321 -19.93 10.33 -28.47
CA ILE A 321 -20.01 10.33 -27.01
C ILE A 321 -19.05 11.36 -26.43
N THR A 322 -19.29 11.70 -25.17
CA THR A 322 -18.33 12.43 -24.35
C THR A 322 -17.96 11.55 -23.16
N THR A 323 -16.67 11.30 -23.00
CA THR A 323 -16.16 10.50 -21.89
C THR A 323 -15.68 11.38 -20.74
N GLY A 324 -15.64 10.81 -19.55
CA GLY A 324 -15.17 11.43 -18.31
C GLY A 324 -14.03 10.65 -17.67
N VAL A 325 -14.22 10.32 -16.39
CA VAL A 325 -13.23 9.54 -15.61
C VAL A 325 -13.08 8.14 -16.20
N ASN A 326 -11.85 7.60 -16.15
CA ASN A 326 -11.55 6.24 -16.57
C ASN A 326 -10.60 5.54 -15.58
N ASP A 327 -10.57 4.21 -15.61
CA ASP A 327 -9.65 3.36 -14.83
C ASP A 327 -8.59 2.67 -15.71
N GLY A 328 -8.52 3.04 -16.99
CA GLY A 328 -7.63 2.41 -17.98
C GLY A 328 -8.30 1.30 -18.79
N SER A 329 -9.33 0.66 -18.27
CA SER A 329 -10.10 -0.39 -18.94
C SER A 329 -11.49 0.07 -19.35
N ASN A 330 -12.07 0.95 -18.57
CA ASN A 330 -13.45 1.45 -18.72
C ASN A 330 -13.49 2.98 -18.64
N TYR A 331 -14.41 3.58 -19.37
CA TYR A 331 -14.70 5.02 -19.37
C TYR A 331 -16.11 5.28 -18.88
N VAL A 332 -16.26 6.25 -18.00
CA VAL A 332 -17.55 6.83 -17.67
C VAL A 332 -18.00 7.68 -18.85
N VAL A 333 -19.22 7.46 -19.35
CA VAL A 333 -19.83 8.27 -20.41
C VAL A 333 -20.68 9.35 -19.77
N THR A 334 -20.42 10.60 -20.12
CA THR A 334 -21.15 11.76 -19.59
C THR A 334 -22.25 12.26 -20.52
N ASP A 335 -22.14 11.96 -21.83
CA ASP A 335 -23.14 12.35 -22.83
C ASP A 335 -23.09 11.41 -24.05
N GLY A 336 -24.21 11.28 -24.76
CA GLY A 336 -24.30 10.55 -26.03
C GLY A 336 -24.89 9.14 -25.93
N LEU A 337 -25.10 8.58 -24.72
CA LEU A 337 -25.71 7.25 -24.51
C LEU A 337 -26.80 7.28 -23.43
N SER A 338 -27.68 6.28 -23.48
CA SER A 338 -28.73 6.07 -22.51
C SER A 338 -28.68 4.67 -21.91
N ALA A 339 -29.25 4.52 -20.72
CA ALA A 339 -29.44 3.18 -20.14
C ALA A 339 -30.32 2.33 -21.06
N GLY A 340 -29.91 1.09 -21.29
CA GLY A 340 -30.54 0.16 -22.23
C GLY A 340 -29.92 0.14 -23.63
N ASP A 341 -29.03 1.06 -23.98
CA ASP A 341 -28.30 1.02 -25.26
C ASP A 341 -27.39 -0.22 -25.32
N ALA A 342 -27.44 -0.94 -26.45
CA ALA A 342 -26.59 -2.09 -26.71
C ALA A 342 -25.32 -1.67 -27.44
N VAL A 343 -24.27 -1.39 -26.70
CA VAL A 343 -22.96 -0.96 -27.26
C VAL A 343 -22.17 -2.18 -27.77
N ILE A 344 -21.64 -2.07 -28.98
CA ILE A 344 -20.79 -3.10 -29.58
C ILE A 344 -19.38 -3.01 -28.96
N VAL A 345 -18.95 -4.08 -28.31
CA VAL A 345 -17.67 -4.17 -27.60
C VAL A 345 -16.61 -5.01 -28.31
N LYS A 346 -17.04 -5.90 -29.23
CA LYS A 346 -16.14 -6.66 -30.13
C LYS A 346 -16.76 -6.75 -31.52
N GLY A 347 -15.92 -6.67 -32.55
CA GLY A 347 -16.37 -6.65 -33.96
C GLY A 347 -16.65 -5.24 -34.48
N ASN A 348 -16.29 -4.20 -33.74
CA ASN A 348 -16.53 -2.79 -34.05
C ASN A 348 -15.50 -2.18 -35.02
N THR A 349 -14.34 -2.80 -35.24
CA THR A 349 -13.18 -2.20 -35.94
C THR A 349 -13.47 -1.88 -37.39
N ASP A 350 -14.18 -2.76 -38.10
CA ASP A 350 -14.47 -2.65 -39.54
C ASP A 350 -15.91 -2.28 -39.83
N LEU A 351 -16.74 -2.04 -38.79
CA LEU A 351 -18.15 -1.71 -38.95
C LEU A 351 -18.36 -0.29 -39.52
N VAL A 352 -19.29 -0.21 -40.46
CA VAL A 352 -19.74 1.06 -41.04
C VAL A 352 -21.13 1.41 -40.47
N ASN A 353 -21.39 2.70 -40.34
CA ASN A 353 -22.71 3.20 -39.87
C ASN A 353 -23.84 2.70 -40.80
N GLY A 354 -24.86 2.06 -40.23
CA GLY A 354 -26.00 1.47 -40.94
C GLY A 354 -25.80 0.04 -41.40
N GLU A 355 -24.65 -0.58 -41.16
CA GLU A 355 -24.36 -1.97 -41.53
C GLU A 355 -25.18 -2.96 -40.69
N LYS A 356 -25.66 -4.03 -41.32
CA LYS A 356 -26.45 -5.10 -40.66
C LYS A 356 -25.54 -5.91 -39.76
N VAL A 357 -25.93 -6.08 -38.51
CA VAL A 357 -25.16 -6.83 -37.50
C VAL A 357 -26.01 -7.93 -36.86
N THR A 358 -25.33 -8.99 -36.48
CA THR A 358 -25.94 -10.09 -35.71
C THR A 358 -25.27 -10.19 -34.38
N VAL A 359 -26.01 -9.95 -33.29
CA VAL A 359 -25.54 -10.08 -31.93
C VAL A 359 -25.34 -11.56 -31.60
N THR A 360 -24.10 -11.99 -31.50
CA THR A 360 -23.72 -13.37 -31.16
C THR A 360 -23.55 -13.61 -29.68
N LYS A 361 -23.19 -12.59 -28.93
CA LYS A 361 -23.03 -12.65 -27.46
C LYS A 361 -23.38 -11.30 -26.85
N VAL A 362 -24.11 -11.33 -25.74
CA VAL A 362 -24.29 -10.19 -24.85
C VAL A 362 -23.36 -10.40 -23.65
N ILE A 363 -22.40 -9.49 -23.47
CA ILE A 363 -21.44 -9.56 -22.36
C ILE A 363 -22.05 -8.86 -21.15
N ASN A 364 -22.21 -9.58 -20.05
CA ASN A 364 -22.62 -9.03 -18.76
C ASN A 364 -21.37 -8.73 -17.91
N GLN A 365 -21.49 -7.81 -16.95
CA GLN A 365 -20.37 -7.35 -16.09
C GLN A 365 -19.56 -8.48 -15.43
N THR A 366 -20.18 -9.58 -15.07
CA THR A 366 -19.55 -10.70 -14.36
C THR A 366 -18.52 -11.48 -15.20
N GLU A 367 -18.59 -11.41 -16.53
CA GLU A 367 -17.69 -12.15 -17.42
C GLU A 367 -16.42 -11.37 -17.79
N GLN A 368 -16.42 -10.04 -17.67
CA GLN A 368 -15.25 -9.21 -17.96
C GLN A 368 -14.12 -9.38 -16.93
N THR A 369 -14.48 -9.60 -15.67
CA THR A 369 -13.51 -9.79 -14.57
C THR A 369 -12.75 -11.10 -14.73
N SER A 370 -13.39 -12.16 -15.20
CA SER A 370 -12.77 -13.48 -15.35
C SER A 370 -11.84 -13.60 -16.57
N GLU A 371 -12.08 -12.86 -17.66
CA GLU A 371 -11.18 -12.84 -18.84
C GLU A 371 -9.93 -11.98 -18.60
N GLN A 372 -9.99 -10.97 -17.72
CA GLN A 372 -8.83 -10.17 -17.33
C GLN A 372 -7.92 -10.88 -16.34
N GLU A 373 -8.49 -11.66 -15.40
CA GLU A 373 -7.69 -12.48 -14.47
C GLU A 373 -6.91 -13.59 -15.19
N GLN A 374 -7.47 -14.20 -16.22
CA GLN A 374 -6.77 -15.22 -17.02
C GLN A 374 -5.63 -14.67 -17.88
N LYS A 375 -5.70 -13.41 -18.31
CA LYS A 375 -4.66 -12.77 -19.12
C LYS A 375 -3.46 -12.32 -18.31
N THR A 376 -3.65 -12.09 -17.00
CA THR A 376 -2.57 -11.69 -16.06
C THR A 376 -1.81 -12.89 -15.50
N GLU A 377 -2.30 -14.12 -15.69
CA GLU A 377 -1.61 -15.35 -15.27
C GLU A 377 -0.74 -15.96 -16.38
N GLU A 378 -0.84 -15.48 -17.64
CA GLU A 378 -0.06 -15.99 -18.79
C GLU A 378 1.14 -15.10 -19.20
N ASP A 379 1.30 -13.88 -18.64
CA ASP A 379 2.45 -12.99 -18.83
C ASP A 379 3.34 -12.96 -17.58
#